data_b2dd920872b5f55569f9d1ad0c590f91
#
_entry.id   b2dd920872b5f55569f9d1ad0c590f91
#
_cell.length_a   1.000
_cell.length_b   1.000
_cell.length_c   1.000
_cell.angle_alpha   90.00
_cell.angle_beta   90.00
_cell.angle_gamma   90.00
#
_symmetry.space_group_name_H-M   'P 1'
#
loop_
_entity.id
_entity.type
_entity.pdbx_description
1 polymer ?
#
loop_
_entity_poly.entity_id
_entity_poly.type
_entity_poly.pdbx_seq_one_letter_code
_entity_poly.pdbx_strand_id
1 'polypeptide(L)'
;RDVYKRQGLNLRIKRVIFDTLSKWNGTETVPLSLSQIKQIAGRAGRYGTSRDASPHGLVLTRHEDEMDILRAALAAPVRSVTHALIQPSKQKLESLSFLLPRSRPKEAVRNVLQENSMSSLLEEFHAMADLDAGIFAISDFVSQQAISALIEHRGCGLLTHAEKETWSNTPVNVRDERAMAWVGNAIEKYARGELVEFEACAKDLGTLEVEEAVTQIAADAEARRKAAKSTQPLAMWVQQDEAILHVDTLMLLESLHRSLTIYLWLGFRFPLSFCFRHHVAERKRRTEASIEFCLEVIRIRRAQRLTYLGRDEEAKKLLQKHIEKRR
;
A
#
# COMPACT_ATOMS: atom_id res chain seq x y z
N ARG A 1 -10.77 7.49 -10.21
CA ARG A 1 -10.45 8.69 -9.35
C ARG A 1 -9.43 8.36 -8.26
N ASP A 2 -9.39 7.16 -7.69
CA ASP A 2 -8.46 6.81 -6.60
C ASP A 2 -7.02 6.55 -7.07
N VAL A 3 -6.80 6.16 -8.31
CA VAL A 3 -5.47 6.06 -8.93
C VAL A 3 -4.73 7.41 -8.90
N TYR A 4 -5.46 8.51 -9.03
CA TYR A 4 -4.90 9.86 -8.98
C TYR A 4 -4.55 10.37 -7.57
N LYS A 5 -5.09 9.76 -6.49
CA LYS A 5 -4.78 10.17 -5.12
C LYS A 5 -3.38 9.75 -4.66
N ARG A 6 -2.80 8.70 -5.23
CA ARG A 6 -1.46 8.17 -4.87
C ARG A 6 -0.32 8.79 -5.69
N GLN A 7 -0.61 9.28 -6.89
CA GLN A 7 0.37 10.02 -7.66
C GLN A 7 0.32 11.49 -7.23
N GLY A 8 1.45 12.06 -6.87
CA GLY A 8 1.58 13.48 -6.52
C GLY A 8 1.32 14.40 -7.72
N LEU A 9 0.15 14.24 -8.37
CA LEU A 9 -0.21 14.98 -9.56
C LEU A 9 -0.38 16.46 -9.21
N ASN A 10 0.23 17.32 -10.02
CA ASN A 10 0.05 18.78 -10.02
C ASN A 10 -1.32 19.13 -10.62
N LEU A 11 -2.41 18.74 -9.97
CA LEU A 11 -3.74 19.11 -10.38
C LEU A 11 -4.09 20.52 -9.85
N ARG A 12 -4.78 21.30 -10.68
CA ARG A 12 -5.37 22.58 -10.27
C ARG A 12 -6.63 22.32 -9.45
N ILE A 13 -6.46 22.22 -8.15
CA ILE A 13 -7.55 21.97 -7.21
C ILE A 13 -7.97 23.31 -6.60
N LYS A 14 -9.19 23.76 -6.87
CA LYS A 14 -9.74 24.98 -6.25
C LYS A 14 -10.25 24.73 -4.81
N ARG A 15 -10.81 23.52 -4.55
CA ARG A 15 -11.40 23.16 -3.28
C ARG A 15 -10.92 21.80 -2.81
N VAL A 16 -10.56 21.71 -1.55
CA VAL A 16 -10.32 20.46 -0.81
C VAL A 16 -11.40 20.33 0.25
N ILE A 17 -12.14 19.22 0.23
CA ILE A 17 -13.15 18.92 1.24
C ILE A 17 -12.70 17.68 1.97
N PHE A 18 -12.50 17.81 3.28
CA PHE A 18 -12.23 16.67 4.16
C PHE A 18 -13.54 15.93 4.41
N ASP A 19 -13.60 14.65 4.09
CA ASP A 19 -14.74 13.79 4.44
C ASP A 19 -14.77 13.53 5.95
N THR A 20 -13.59 13.44 6.58
CA THR A 20 -13.37 13.43 8.02
C THR A 20 -11.95 13.87 8.34
N LEU A 21 -11.71 14.39 9.54
CA LEU A 21 -10.38 14.71 10.07
C LEU A 21 -9.73 13.55 10.82
N SER A 22 -10.23 12.34 10.64
CA SER A 22 -9.66 11.12 11.22
C SER A 22 -9.31 10.09 10.15
N LYS A 23 -8.46 9.13 10.51
CA LYS A 23 -8.05 8.02 9.63
C LYS A 23 -7.96 6.71 10.42
N TRP A 24 -8.17 5.61 9.73
CA TRP A 24 -7.86 4.29 10.25
C TRP A 24 -6.35 4.03 10.19
N ASN A 25 -5.73 3.64 11.30
CA ASN A 25 -4.28 3.38 11.38
C ASN A 25 -3.92 1.89 11.20
N GLY A 26 -4.92 1.03 10.98
CA GLY A 26 -4.79 -0.43 10.91
C GLY A 26 -5.39 -1.15 12.12
N THR A 27 -5.59 -0.46 13.24
CA THR A 27 -6.17 -0.99 14.49
C THR A 27 -7.35 -0.17 14.99
N GLU A 28 -7.26 1.15 14.89
CA GLU A 28 -8.28 2.09 15.39
C GLU A 28 -8.37 3.35 14.54
N THR A 29 -9.43 4.13 14.74
CA THR A 29 -9.61 5.43 14.10
C THR A 29 -8.90 6.50 14.94
N VAL A 30 -7.88 7.12 14.36
CA VAL A 30 -7.07 8.17 14.99
C VAL A 30 -7.26 9.51 14.27
N PRO A 31 -7.17 10.67 14.95
CA PRO A 31 -7.18 11.97 14.31
C PRO A 31 -6.03 12.13 13.32
N LEU A 32 -6.26 12.87 12.24
CA LEU A 32 -5.19 13.31 11.35
C LEU A 32 -4.22 14.23 12.10
N SER A 33 -2.92 14.00 11.90
CA SER A 33 -1.92 14.93 12.46
C SER A 33 -2.01 16.30 11.80
N LEU A 34 -1.57 17.34 12.51
CA LEU A 34 -1.49 18.71 12.01
C LEU A 34 -0.77 18.79 10.66
N SER A 35 0.34 18.08 10.52
CA SER A 35 1.12 18.01 9.28
C SER A 35 0.30 17.38 8.14
N GLN A 36 -0.44 16.31 8.41
CA GLN A 36 -1.31 15.68 7.40
C GLN A 36 -2.44 16.60 6.95
N ILE A 37 -3.11 17.28 7.90
CA ILE A 37 -4.16 18.24 7.57
C ILE A 37 -3.61 19.35 6.67
N LYS A 38 -2.48 19.94 7.02
CA LYS A 38 -1.84 21.01 6.23
C LYS A 38 -1.34 20.53 4.87
N GLN A 39 -0.79 19.33 4.76
CA GLN A 39 -0.36 18.76 3.49
C GLN A 39 -1.53 18.48 2.53
N ILE A 40 -2.67 18.00 3.06
CA ILE A 40 -3.88 17.78 2.28
C ILE A 40 -4.49 19.12 1.86
N ALA A 41 -4.65 20.03 2.80
CA ALA A 41 -5.19 21.38 2.59
C ALA A 41 -4.35 22.19 1.58
N GLY A 42 -3.03 22.09 1.67
CA GLY A 42 -2.09 22.78 0.77
C GLY A 42 -2.13 22.31 -0.70
N ARG A 43 -2.99 21.36 -1.02
CA ARG A 43 -3.28 21.00 -2.42
C ARG A 43 -4.32 21.93 -3.05
N ALA A 44 -5.09 22.67 -2.25
CA ALA A 44 -5.99 23.70 -2.74
C ALA A 44 -5.22 24.98 -3.07
N GLY A 45 -5.48 25.59 -4.22
CA GLY A 45 -4.92 26.89 -4.61
C GLY A 45 -3.40 26.93 -4.74
N ARG A 46 -2.76 25.88 -5.27
CA ARG A 46 -1.30 25.85 -5.46
C ARG A 46 -0.80 27.06 -6.23
N TYR A 47 0.20 27.74 -5.67
CA TYR A 47 0.83 28.94 -6.25
C TYR A 47 1.35 28.67 -7.69
N GLY A 48 1.12 29.62 -8.59
CA GLY A 48 1.60 29.55 -9.98
C GLY A 48 0.83 28.66 -10.94
N THR A 49 -0.23 27.97 -10.50
CA THR A 49 -1.01 27.07 -11.37
C THR A 49 -2.33 27.68 -11.87
N SER A 50 -2.75 28.84 -11.38
CA SER A 50 -3.97 29.52 -11.79
C SER A 50 -3.68 30.80 -12.58
N ARG A 51 -4.32 30.94 -13.74
CA ARG A 51 -4.41 32.22 -14.49
C ARG A 51 -5.55 33.10 -13.99
N ASP A 52 -6.39 32.58 -13.09
CA ASP A 52 -7.53 33.32 -12.53
C ASP A 52 -7.07 34.26 -11.41
N ALA A 53 -7.76 35.38 -11.26
CA ALA A 53 -7.45 36.46 -10.31
C ALA A 53 -7.58 36.13 -8.81
N SER A 54 -7.95 34.88 -8.47
CA SER A 54 -8.05 34.42 -7.07
C SER A 54 -6.96 33.39 -6.76
N PRO A 55 -5.86 33.81 -6.08
CA PRO A 55 -4.75 32.92 -5.72
C PRO A 55 -5.08 32.00 -4.55
N HIS A 56 -6.29 32.04 -4.00
CA HIS A 56 -6.66 31.33 -2.78
C HIS A 56 -7.42 30.04 -3.06
N GLY A 57 -6.97 28.93 -2.48
CA GLY A 57 -7.72 27.67 -2.43
C GLY A 57 -8.70 27.67 -1.26
N LEU A 58 -9.82 26.98 -1.43
CA LEU A 58 -10.80 26.77 -0.38
C LEU A 58 -10.60 25.41 0.26
N VAL A 59 -10.64 25.37 1.59
CA VAL A 59 -10.55 24.12 2.36
C VAL A 59 -11.75 24.05 3.30
N LEU A 60 -12.45 22.93 3.26
CA LEU A 60 -13.72 22.72 3.94
C LEU A 60 -13.72 21.32 4.57
N THR A 61 -14.57 21.10 5.57
CA THR A 61 -14.96 19.81 6.08
C THR A 61 -16.36 19.46 5.60
N ARG A 62 -16.67 18.18 5.53
CA ARG A 62 -18.01 17.71 5.22
C ARG A 62 -18.97 17.92 6.40
N HIS A 63 -18.45 17.75 7.62
CA HIS A 63 -19.19 17.90 8.86
C HIS A 63 -18.87 19.27 9.47
N GLU A 64 -19.90 20.00 9.88
CA GLU A 64 -19.77 21.36 10.37
C GLU A 64 -19.01 21.42 11.71
N ASP A 65 -19.21 20.43 12.56
CA ASP A 65 -18.54 20.25 13.84
C ASP A 65 -17.02 20.07 13.72
N GLU A 66 -16.52 19.55 12.59
CA GLU A 66 -15.08 19.43 12.31
C GLU A 66 -14.44 20.73 11.79
N MET A 67 -15.25 21.75 11.44
CA MET A 67 -14.74 22.96 10.79
C MET A 67 -13.85 23.78 11.71
N ASP A 68 -14.18 23.87 12.98
CA ASP A 68 -13.38 24.63 13.96
C ASP A 68 -12.05 23.90 14.24
N ILE A 69 -12.05 22.58 14.26
CA ILE A 69 -10.82 21.77 14.35
C ILE A 69 -9.93 22.04 13.14
N LEU A 70 -10.51 22.07 11.93
CA LEU A 70 -9.78 22.37 10.71
C LEU A 70 -9.18 23.78 10.74
N ARG A 71 -9.94 24.80 11.15
CA ARG A 71 -9.47 26.18 11.27
C ARG A 71 -8.30 26.29 12.27
N ALA A 72 -8.46 25.69 13.44
CA ALA A 72 -7.41 25.65 14.45
C ALA A 72 -6.15 24.94 13.93
N ALA A 73 -6.31 23.82 13.23
CA ALA A 73 -5.19 23.10 12.64
C ALA A 73 -4.48 23.90 11.54
N LEU A 74 -5.20 24.66 10.72
CA LEU A 74 -4.59 25.50 9.67
C LEU A 74 -3.85 26.70 10.26
N ALA A 75 -4.36 27.28 11.33
CA ALA A 75 -3.75 28.42 12.04
C ALA A 75 -2.53 28.02 12.88
N ALA A 76 -2.51 26.81 13.44
CA ALA A 76 -1.44 26.34 14.30
C ALA A 76 -0.09 26.32 13.58
N PRO A 77 1.04 26.66 14.23
CA PRO A 77 2.36 26.52 13.62
C PRO A 77 2.70 25.05 13.35
N VAL A 78 3.37 24.78 12.23
CA VAL A 78 3.91 23.43 11.96
C VAL A 78 5.09 23.21 12.90
N ARG A 79 5.12 22.07 13.59
CA ARG A 79 6.29 21.68 14.37
C ARG A 79 7.50 21.56 13.44
N SER A 80 8.59 22.18 13.82
CA SER A 80 9.86 22.01 13.12
C SER A 80 10.27 20.54 13.12
N VAL A 81 10.94 20.12 12.06
CA VAL A 81 11.61 18.81 12.02
C VAL A 81 12.73 18.85 13.06
N THR A 82 12.67 17.95 14.02
CA THR A 82 13.66 17.91 15.11
C THR A 82 14.93 17.18 14.73
N HIS A 83 14.80 16.13 13.90
CA HIS A 83 15.93 15.30 13.49
C HIS A 83 15.85 14.97 12.00
N ALA A 84 16.99 14.98 11.33
CA ALA A 84 17.13 14.42 9.97
C ALA A 84 17.41 12.92 10.09
N LEU A 85 16.63 12.08 9.38
CA LEU A 85 16.85 10.65 9.36
C LEU A 85 17.97 10.29 8.36
N ILE A 86 18.98 9.58 8.85
CA ILE A 86 20.09 9.09 8.03
C ILE A 86 19.83 7.62 7.67
N GLN A 87 20.05 7.32 6.40
CA GLN A 87 20.07 5.96 5.87
C GLN A 87 21.42 5.71 5.18
N PRO A 88 21.97 4.49 5.26
CA PRO A 88 23.18 4.17 4.54
C PRO A 88 22.93 4.26 3.02
N SER A 89 23.87 4.88 2.30
CA SER A 89 23.87 4.76 0.85
C SER A 89 24.38 3.38 0.43
N LYS A 90 24.02 2.97 -0.79
CA LYS A 90 24.50 1.73 -1.39
C LYS A 90 26.02 1.61 -1.30
N GLN A 91 26.76 2.67 -1.65
CA GLN A 91 28.22 2.69 -1.59
C GLN A 91 28.76 2.49 -0.17
N LYS A 92 28.07 3.05 0.85
CA LYS A 92 28.46 2.86 2.25
C LYS A 92 28.27 1.42 2.71
N LEU A 93 27.14 0.80 2.36
CA LEU A 93 26.92 -0.62 2.67
C LEU A 93 27.90 -1.53 1.97
N GLU A 94 28.22 -1.24 0.70
CA GLU A 94 29.23 -1.96 -0.05
C GLU A 94 30.62 -1.81 0.58
N SER A 95 31.03 -0.59 0.92
CA SER A 95 32.31 -0.34 1.61
C SER A 95 32.34 -1.07 2.95
N LEU A 96 31.26 -1.05 3.72
CA LEU A 96 31.16 -1.74 5.01
C LEU A 96 31.30 -3.26 4.84
N SER A 97 30.72 -3.83 3.79
CA SER A 97 30.83 -5.27 3.49
C SER A 97 32.27 -5.73 3.22
N PHE A 98 33.14 -4.83 2.72
CA PHE A 98 34.56 -5.11 2.54
C PHE A 98 35.38 -4.95 3.82
N LEU A 99 34.95 -4.07 4.73
CA LEU A 99 35.66 -3.77 5.97
C LEU A 99 35.35 -4.80 7.07
N LEU A 100 34.16 -5.36 7.07
CA LEU A 100 33.76 -6.31 8.08
C LEU A 100 34.33 -7.71 7.80
N PRO A 101 34.76 -8.44 8.84
CA PRO A 101 35.17 -9.82 8.68
C PRO A 101 34.02 -10.67 8.18
N ARG A 102 34.28 -11.44 7.13
CA ARG A 102 33.28 -12.35 6.56
C ARG A 102 32.91 -13.44 7.56
N SER A 103 31.62 -13.60 7.80
CA SER A 103 31.13 -14.66 8.68
C SER A 103 31.43 -16.03 8.09
N ARG A 104 31.97 -16.93 8.93
CA ARG A 104 32.08 -18.34 8.56
C ARG A 104 30.80 -19.04 8.97
N PRO A 105 30.16 -19.86 8.10
CA PRO A 105 29.02 -20.66 8.51
C PRO A 105 29.44 -21.55 9.69
N LYS A 106 28.57 -21.64 10.70
CA LYS A 106 28.83 -22.49 11.89
C LYS A 106 28.93 -23.98 11.55
N GLU A 107 28.37 -24.39 10.41
CA GLU A 107 28.45 -25.74 9.84
C GLU A 107 29.42 -25.74 8.66
N ALA A 108 30.65 -26.00 8.92
CA ALA A 108 31.70 -26.03 7.92
C ALA A 108 31.64 -27.29 7.06
N VAL A 109 30.78 -27.31 6.03
CA VAL A 109 30.87 -28.35 5.01
C VAL A 109 31.59 -27.86 3.74
N ARG A 110 31.82 -26.57 3.57
CA ARG A 110 32.65 -26.04 2.48
C ARG A 110 33.37 -24.76 2.90
N ASN A 111 34.62 -24.61 2.52
CA ASN A 111 35.49 -23.44 2.73
C ASN A 111 35.04 -22.17 1.97
N VAL A 112 33.77 -21.92 1.91
CA VAL A 112 33.21 -20.72 1.25
C VAL A 112 32.96 -19.68 2.32
N LEU A 113 33.70 -18.56 2.26
CA LEU A 113 33.41 -17.36 3.04
C LEU A 113 32.03 -16.84 2.61
N GLN A 114 31.08 -16.88 3.54
CA GLN A 114 29.77 -16.30 3.30
C GLN A 114 29.89 -14.78 3.38
N GLU A 115 29.37 -14.09 2.38
CA GLU A 115 29.26 -12.62 2.42
C GLU A 115 28.38 -12.19 3.60
N ASN A 116 28.70 -11.02 4.18
CA ASN A 116 27.89 -10.45 5.25
C ASN A 116 26.44 -10.27 4.78
N SER A 117 25.51 -10.63 5.64
CA SER A 117 24.08 -10.45 5.36
C SER A 117 23.74 -8.95 5.31
N MET A 118 22.71 -8.60 4.56
CA MET A 118 22.21 -7.21 4.53
C MET A 118 21.73 -6.77 5.92
N SER A 119 21.14 -7.70 6.71
CA SER A 119 20.74 -7.43 8.09
C SER A 119 21.95 -7.06 8.95
N SER A 120 23.03 -7.87 8.90
CA SER A 120 24.26 -7.58 9.63
C SER A 120 24.88 -6.24 9.22
N LEU A 121 24.88 -5.91 7.92
CA LEU A 121 25.40 -4.63 7.44
C LEU A 121 24.59 -3.43 7.98
N LEU A 122 23.27 -3.56 8.07
CA LEU A 122 22.40 -2.52 8.63
C LEU A 122 22.59 -2.37 10.14
N GLU A 123 22.77 -3.48 10.85
CA GLU A 123 23.06 -3.48 12.29
C GLU A 123 24.43 -2.84 12.59
N GLU A 124 25.45 -3.22 11.84
CA GLU A 124 26.78 -2.63 12.00
C GLU A 124 26.81 -1.15 11.62
N PHE A 125 26.08 -0.77 10.55
CA PHE A 125 25.92 0.65 10.22
C PHE A 125 25.29 1.43 11.38
N HIS A 126 24.27 0.85 12.02
CA HIS A 126 23.64 1.46 13.19
C HIS A 126 24.60 1.55 14.38
N ALA A 127 25.38 0.50 14.64
CA ALA A 127 26.31 0.45 15.75
C ALA A 127 27.53 1.39 15.59
N MET A 128 28.00 1.56 14.33
CA MET A 128 29.18 2.38 14.03
C MET A 128 28.86 3.85 13.78
N ALA A 129 27.57 4.22 13.65
CA ALA A 129 27.18 5.58 13.33
C ALA A 129 27.41 6.50 14.53
N ASP A 130 28.39 7.38 14.41
CA ASP A 130 28.62 8.50 15.32
C ASP A 130 27.88 9.73 14.80
N LEU A 131 26.81 10.10 15.47
CA LEU A 131 25.88 11.16 15.06
C LEU A 131 25.72 12.21 16.15
N ASP A 132 25.60 13.47 15.71
CA ASP A 132 25.06 14.50 16.60
C ASP A 132 23.56 14.22 16.83
N ALA A 133 23.28 13.58 17.97
CA ALA A 133 21.93 13.17 18.37
C ALA A 133 20.92 14.34 18.52
N GLY A 134 21.39 15.58 18.54
CA GLY A 134 20.53 16.78 18.56
C GLY A 134 19.97 17.13 17.19
N ILE A 135 20.59 16.64 16.10
CA ILE A 135 20.26 16.99 14.71
C ILE A 135 19.88 15.77 13.89
N PHE A 136 20.54 14.63 14.11
CA PHE A 136 20.41 13.44 13.29
C PHE A 136 19.90 12.24 14.09
N ALA A 137 19.16 11.37 13.41
CA ALA A 137 18.79 10.06 13.92
C ALA A 137 18.91 9.02 12.82
N ILE A 138 19.17 7.77 13.19
CA ILE A 138 19.20 6.67 12.23
C ILE A 138 17.76 6.24 11.93
N SER A 139 17.49 5.94 10.66
CA SER A 139 16.20 5.42 10.22
C SER A 139 15.94 4.04 10.82
N ASP A 140 14.67 3.74 11.03
CA ASP A 140 14.21 2.40 11.37
C ASP A 140 14.39 1.45 10.16
N PHE A 141 15.03 0.31 10.33
CA PHE A 141 15.30 -0.69 9.30
C PHE A 141 14.43 -1.94 9.42
N VAL A 142 13.36 -1.93 10.21
CA VAL A 142 12.53 -3.12 10.47
C VAL A 142 12.06 -3.79 9.18
N SER A 143 11.59 -3.03 8.21
CA SER A 143 11.16 -3.59 6.92
C SER A 143 12.33 -4.16 6.12
N GLN A 144 13.46 -3.46 6.07
CA GLN A 144 14.65 -3.91 5.36
C GLN A 144 15.24 -5.17 6.00
N GLN A 145 15.26 -5.26 7.33
CA GLN A 145 15.71 -6.44 8.06
C GLN A 145 14.81 -7.65 7.81
N ALA A 146 13.48 -7.48 7.83
CA ALA A 146 12.55 -8.57 7.54
C ALA A 146 12.72 -9.12 6.11
N ILE A 147 12.92 -8.25 5.13
CA ILE A 147 13.17 -8.69 3.75
C ILE A 147 14.57 -9.30 3.63
N SER A 148 15.57 -8.76 4.33
CA SER A 148 16.91 -9.33 4.36
C SER A 148 16.91 -10.76 4.89
N ALA A 149 16.13 -11.05 5.91
CA ALA A 149 15.95 -12.41 6.43
C ALA A 149 15.34 -13.35 5.35
N LEU A 150 14.37 -12.87 4.56
CA LEU A 150 13.84 -13.63 3.42
C LEU A 150 14.89 -13.87 2.34
N ILE A 151 15.73 -12.87 2.05
CA ILE A 151 16.82 -13.00 1.07
C ILE A 151 17.81 -14.07 1.52
N GLU A 152 18.21 -14.06 2.78
CA GLU A 152 19.13 -15.03 3.35
C GLU A 152 18.55 -16.44 3.35
N HIS A 153 17.28 -16.57 3.68
CA HIS A 153 16.60 -17.86 3.74
C HIS A 153 16.28 -18.44 2.35
N ARG A 154 15.85 -17.60 1.41
CA ARG A 154 15.34 -18.02 0.09
C ARG A 154 16.30 -17.73 -1.06
N GLY A 155 17.10 -16.68 -0.97
CA GLY A 155 18.04 -16.25 -2.00
C GLY A 155 19.34 -17.04 -2.04
N CYS A 156 19.59 -17.91 -1.07
CA CYS A 156 20.67 -18.89 -1.04
C CYS A 156 22.09 -18.33 -1.35
N GLY A 157 22.35 -17.07 -1.03
CA GLY A 157 23.65 -16.44 -1.28
C GLY A 157 23.97 -16.17 -2.75
N LEU A 158 23.01 -16.36 -3.66
CA LEU A 158 23.20 -16.17 -5.10
C LEU A 158 23.06 -14.70 -5.55
N LEU A 159 22.54 -13.84 -4.69
CA LEU A 159 22.33 -12.42 -5.01
C LEU A 159 23.57 -11.58 -4.69
N THR A 160 23.91 -10.67 -5.58
CA THR A 160 24.93 -9.65 -5.35
C THR A 160 24.48 -8.66 -4.27
N HIS A 161 25.40 -7.92 -3.65
CA HIS A 161 25.08 -6.87 -2.67
C HIS A 161 24.12 -5.79 -3.24
N ALA A 162 24.29 -5.43 -4.51
CA ALA A 162 23.44 -4.47 -5.19
C ALA A 162 21.98 -4.96 -5.34
N GLU A 163 21.81 -6.25 -5.59
CA GLU A 163 20.50 -6.88 -5.66
C GLU A 163 19.88 -7.02 -4.27
N LYS A 164 20.65 -7.48 -3.27
CA LYS A 164 20.20 -7.57 -1.87
C LYS A 164 19.71 -6.22 -1.35
N GLU A 165 20.45 -5.14 -1.63
CA GLU A 165 20.03 -3.78 -1.26
C GLU A 165 18.76 -3.36 -1.99
N THR A 166 18.65 -3.62 -3.29
CA THR A 166 17.44 -3.30 -4.06
C THR A 166 16.23 -4.07 -3.53
N TRP A 167 16.38 -5.36 -3.25
CA TRP A 167 15.32 -6.19 -2.68
C TRP A 167 14.93 -5.75 -1.27
N SER A 168 15.89 -5.41 -0.40
CA SER A 168 15.62 -4.97 0.97
C SER A 168 14.76 -3.69 1.03
N ASN A 169 14.81 -2.87 -0.02
CA ASN A 169 14.00 -1.67 -0.16
C ASN A 169 12.63 -1.91 -0.82
N THR A 170 12.19 -3.16 -0.97
CA THR A 170 10.87 -3.47 -1.53
C THR A 170 9.76 -2.88 -0.66
N PRO A 171 8.80 -2.12 -1.23
CA PRO A 171 7.76 -1.44 -0.46
C PRO A 171 6.65 -2.40 -0.03
N VAL A 172 6.99 -3.36 0.84
CA VAL A 172 6.05 -4.33 1.41
C VAL A 172 5.70 -3.98 2.85
N ASN A 173 4.44 -4.22 3.23
CA ASN A 173 4.06 -4.18 4.63
C ASN A 173 4.42 -5.54 5.26
N VAL A 174 5.37 -5.55 6.18
CA VAL A 174 5.86 -6.77 6.86
C VAL A 174 4.79 -7.49 7.68
N ARG A 175 3.68 -6.82 8.00
CA ARG A 175 2.53 -7.43 8.67
C ARG A 175 1.58 -8.15 7.70
N ASP A 176 1.76 -7.96 6.41
CA ASP A 176 1.00 -8.65 5.37
C ASP A 176 1.73 -9.94 4.99
N GLU A 177 1.39 -11.02 5.71
CA GLU A 177 2.05 -12.33 5.56
C GLU A 177 1.97 -12.87 4.13
N ARG A 178 0.87 -12.62 3.41
CA ARG A 178 0.71 -13.08 2.03
C ARG A 178 1.58 -12.29 1.06
N ALA A 179 1.63 -10.97 1.22
CA ALA A 179 2.52 -10.14 0.42
C ALA A 179 4.00 -10.48 0.71
N MET A 180 4.35 -10.76 1.97
CA MET A 180 5.68 -11.23 2.35
C MET A 180 6.01 -12.60 1.77
N ALA A 181 5.05 -13.55 1.79
CA ALA A 181 5.22 -14.86 1.16
C ALA A 181 5.41 -14.74 -0.35
N TRP A 182 4.63 -13.89 -1.02
CA TRP A 182 4.79 -13.59 -2.43
C TRP A 182 6.21 -13.05 -2.73
N VAL A 183 6.69 -12.10 -1.92
CA VAL A 183 8.06 -11.54 -2.06
C VAL A 183 9.10 -12.63 -1.90
N GLY A 184 8.95 -13.52 -0.92
CA GLY A 184 9.85 -14.66 -0.70
C GLY A 184 9.90 -15.60 -1.91
N ASN A 185 8.75 -15.94 -2.50
CA ASN A 185 8.67 -16.78 -3.68
C ASN A 185 9.31 -16.08 -4.91
N ALA A 186 9.14 -14.77 -5.03
CA ALA A 186 9.73 -13.98 -6.10
C ALA A 186 11.27 -13.88 -5.97
N ILE A 187 11.79 -13.71 -4.75
CA ILE A 187 13.24 -13.74 -4.44
C ILE A 187 13.83 -15.08 -4.87
N GLU A 188 13.19 -16.19 -4.52
CA GLU A 188 13.67 -17.54 -4.83
C GLU A 188 13.78 -17.77 -6.35
N LYS A 189 12.76 -17.41 -7.12
CA LYS A 189 12.79 -17.51 -8.58
C LYS A 189 13.85 -16.61 -9.20
N TYR A 190 13.89 -15.35 -8.74
CA TYR A 190 14.89 -14.39 -9.21
C TYR A 190 16.32 -14.86 -8.94
N ALA A 191 16.61 -15.38 -7.75
CA ALA A 191 17.93 -15.89 -7.37
C ALA A 191 18.38 -17.09 -8.22
N ARG A 192 17.45 -17.88 -8.73
CA ARG A 192 17.72 -18.98 -9.67
C ARG A 192 17.92 -18.51 -11.12
N GLY A 193 17.77 -17.22 -11.40
CA GLY A 193 17.84 -16.67 -12.76
C GLY A 193 16.59 -16.98 -13.61
N GLU A 194 15.48 -17.38 -12.98
CA GLU A 194 14.22 -17.68 -13.65
C GLU A 194 13.45 -16.38 -13.95
N LEU A 195 12.60 -16.43 -14.99
CA LEU A 195 11.59 -15.40 -15.20
C LEU A 195 10.57 -15.45 -14.05
N VAL A 196 10.29 -14.29 -13.48
CA VAL A 196 9.35 -14.17 -12.37
C VAL A 196 7.96 -13.89 -12.93
N GLU A 197 7.12 -14.93 -13.01
CA GLU A 197 5.71 -14.80 -13.33
C GLU A 197 4.94 -14.53 -12.04
N PHE A 198 4.02 -13.56 -12.10
CA PHE A 198 3.27 -13.14 -10.92
C PHE A 198 2.45 -14.28 -10.30
N GLU A 199 1.71 -15.00 -11.15
CA GLU A 199 0.81 -16.10 -10.77
C GLU A 199 1.57 -17.26 -10.15
N ALA A 200 2.74 -17.58 -10.69
CA ALA A 200 3.58 -18.66 -10.17
C ALA A 200 4.09 -18.37 -8.74
N CYS A 201 4.31 -17.07 -8.42
CA CYS A 201 4.68 -16.65 -7.06
C CYS A 201 3.47 -16.51 -6.11
N ALA A 202 2.28 -16.33 -6.66
CA ALA A 202 1.04 -16.18 -5.89
C ALA A 202 0.30 -17.52 -5.67
N LYS A 203 0.77 -18.59 -6.28
CA LYS A 203 0.22 -19.93 -6.12
C LYS A 203 0.20 -20.29 -4.63
N ASP A 204 -0.87 -20.94 -4.21
CA ASP A 204 -1.08 -21.40 -2.82
C ASP A 204 -1.24 -20.27 -1.77
N LEU A 205 -1.35 -18.99 -2.18
CA LEU A 205 -1.63 -17.88 -1.26
C LEU A 205 -3.13 -17.60 -1.08
N GLY A 206 -4.00 -18.24 -1.84
CA GLY A 206 -5.45 -18.10 -1.80
C GLY A 206 -5.98 -16.77 -2.33
N THR A 207 -5.10 -15.90 -2.86
CA THR A 207 -5.47 -14.55 -3.30
C THR A 207 -6.00 -14.52 -4.73
N LEU A 208 -5.51 -15.41 -5.59
CA LEU A 208 -5.93 -15.51 -6.99
C LEU A 208 -7.32 -16.14 -7.08
N GLU A 209 -7.54 -17.20 -6.34
CA GLU A 209 -8.81 -17.92 -6.27
C GLU A 209 -9.94 -17.01 -5.78
N VAL A 210 -9.65 -16.18 -4.77
CA VAL A 210 -10.60 -15.20 -4.24
C VAL A 210 -10.90 -14.10 -5.28
N GLU A 211 -9.90 -13.60 -6.00
CA GLU A 211 -10.11 -12.61 -7.06
C GLU A 211 -10.99 -13.18 -8.18
N GLU A 212 -10.74 -14.42 -8.59
CA GLU A 212 -11.53 -15.09 -9.62
C GLU A 212 -12.97 -15.31 -9.18
N ALA A 213 -13.18 -15.79 -7.96
CA ALA A 213 -14.52 -15.97 -7.38
C ALA A 213 -15.29 -14.65 -7.31
N VAL A 214 -14.67 -13.56 -6.83
CA VAL A 214 -15.32 -12.24 -6.77
C VAL A 214 -15.63 -11.71 -8.17
N THR A 215 -14.74 -11.92 -9.13
CA THR A 215 -14.95 -11.53 -10.53
C THR A 215 -16.14 -12.27 -11.14
N GLN A 216 -16.28 -13.57 -10.87
CA GLN A 216 -17.41 -14.38 -11.33
C GLN A 216 -18.73 -13.89 -10.71
N ILE A 217 -18.75 -13.65 -9.39
CA ILE A 217 -19.93 -13.11 -8.70
C ILE A 217 -20.35 -11.76 -9.29
N ALA A 218 -19.40 -10.88 -9.61
CA ALA A 218 -19.68 -9.61 -10.24
C ALA A 218 -20.25 -9.78 -11.65
N ALA A 219 -19.74 -10.72 -12.44
CA ALA A 219 -20.24 -11.05 -13.77
C ALA A 219 -21.68 -11.59 -13.72
N ASP A 220 -21.99 -12.48 -12.78
CA ASP A 220 -23.33 -13.05 -12.59
C ASP A 220 -24.33 -11.98 -12.12
N ALA A 221 -23.92 -11.09 -11.21
CA ALA A 221 -24.74 -9.96 -10.80
C ALA A 221 -25.03 -9.01 -11.98
N GLU A 222 -24.04 -8.77 -12.85
CA GLU A 222 -24.22 -7.95 -14.04
C GLU A 222 -25.17 -8.60 -15.05
N ALA A 223 -25.09 -9.91 -15.24
CA ALA A 223 -26.02 -10.64 -16.09
C ALA A 223 -27.47 -10.51 -15.59
N ARG A 224 -27.69 -10.68 -14.27
CA ARG A 224 -29.02 -10.49 -13.64
C ARG A 224 -29.51 -9.06 -13.79
N ARG A 225 -28.67 -8.06 -13.57
CA ARG A 225 -29.01 -6.63 -13.74
C ARG A 225 -29.44 -6.31 -15.16
N LYS A 226 -28.71 -6.82 -16.17
CA LYS A 226 -29.03 -6.65 -17.58
C LYS A 226 -30.35 -7.31 -17.96
N ALA A 227 -30.58 -8.54 -17.49
CA ALA A 227 -31.84 -9.26 -17.74
C ALA A 227 -33.05 -8.50 -17.17
N ALA A 228 -32.89 -7.88 -16.02
CA ALA A 228 -33.94 -7.06 -15.38
C ALA A 228 -34.02 -5.63 -15.96
N LYS A 229 -33.18 -5.26 -16.93
CA LYS A 229 -33.07 -3.89 -17.50
C LYS A 229 -32.99 -2.79 -16.42
N SER A 230 -32.30 -3.09 -15.32
CA SER A 230 -32.25 -2.22 -14.15
C SER A 230 -31.04 -1.30 -14.18
N THR A 231 -31.22 -0.08 -13.64
CA THR A 231 -30.16 0.91 -13.43
C THR A 231 -29.63 0.91 -12.00
N GLN A 232 -30.12 0.02 -11.15
CA GLN A 232 -29.67 -0.09 -9.77
C GLN A 232 -28.20 -0.47 -9.68
N PRO A 233 -27.51 -0.15 -8.55
CA PRO A 233 -26.13 -0.55 -8.31
C PRO A 233 -25.92 -2.05 -8.45
N LEU A 234 -24.78 -2.46 -9.01
CA LEU A 234 -24.45 -3.87 -9.28
C LEU A 234 -24.51 -4.72 -8.01
N ALA A 235 -24.05 -4.19 -6.90
CA ALA A 235 -24.01 -4.89 -5.61
C ALA A 235 -25.42 -5.24 -5.04
N MET A 236 -26.49 -4.61 -5.55
CA MET A 236 -27.87 -4.98 -5.18
C MET A 236 -28.32 -6.30 -5.83
N TRP A 237 -27.61 -6.77 -6.85
CA TRP A 237 -27.94 -7.98 -7.60
C TRP A 237 -27.14 -9.22 -7.14
N VAL A 238 -26.36 -9.06 -6.06
CA VAL A 238 -25.64 -10.15 -5.40
C VAL A 238 -26.61 -10.97 -4.58
N GLN A 239 -26.54 -12.30 -4.67
CA GLN A 239 -27.35 -13.20 -3.87
C GLN A 239 -26.91 -13.18 -2.38
N GLN A 240 -27.87 -13.38 -1.47
CA GLN A 240 -27.59 -13.30 -0.03
C GLN A 240 -26.65 -14.41 0.46
N ASP A 241 -26.69 -15.57 -0.21
CA ASP A 241 -25.89 -16.75 0.16
C ASP A 241 -24.42 -16.68 -0.29
N GLU A 242 -24.02 -15.62 -1.02
CA GLU A 242 -22.63 -15.43 -1.44
C GLU A 242 -21.78 -14.95 -0.24
N ALA A 243 -21.52 -15.86 0.69
CA ALA A 243 -20.77 -15.61 1.94
C ALA A 243 -19.33 -15.11 1.72
N ILE A 244 -18.80 -15.29 0.50
CA ILE A 244 -17.43 -14.90 0.16
C ILE A 244 -17.21 -13.39 0.20
N LEU A 245 -18.27 -12.57 0.09
CA LEU A 245 -18.15 -11.11 0.05
C LEU A 245 -18.21 -10.50 1.45
N HIS A 246 -17.14 -10.62 2.20
CA HIS A 246 -16.97 -10.07 3.54
C HIS A 246 -15.59 -9.41 3.73
N VAL A 247 -15.28 -8.98 4.95
CA VAL A 247 -14.05 -8.22 5.26
C VAL A 247 -12.78 -9.03 4.97
N ASP A 248 -12.77 -10.34 5.25
CA ASP A 248 -11.60 -11.18 5.02
C ASP A 248 -11.28 -11.31 3.52
N THR A 249 -12.33 -11.43 2.68
CA THR A 249 -12.20 -11.38 1.22
C THR A 249 -11.58 -10.06 0.76
N LEU A 250 -12.03 -8.94 1.33
CA LEU A 250 -11.46 -7.63 1.04
C LEU A 250 -9.98 -7.57 1.41
N MET A 251 -9.59 -8.11 2.58
CA MET A 251 -8.20 -8.16 3.01
C MET A 251 -7.32 -8.99 2.06
N LEU A 252 -7.84 -10.12 1.53
CA LEU A 252 -7.16 -10.94 0.54
C LEU A 252 -6.95 -10.20 -0.79
N LEU A 253 -7.98 -9.51 -1.29
CA LEU A 253 -7.89 -8.69 -2.50
C LEU A 253 -6.92 -7.51 -2.32
N GLU A 254 -6.89 -6.88 -1.14
CA GLU A 254 -5.93 -5.82 -0.84
C GLU A 254 -4.49 -6.33 -0.79
N SER A 255 -4.26 -7.53 -0.22
CA SER A 255 -2.95 -8.18 -0.23
C SER A 255 -2.50 -8.51 -1.66
N LEU A 256 -3.40 -9.06 -2.49
CA LEU A 256 -3.15 -9.28 -3.92
C LEU A 256 -2.76 -7.97 -4.63
N HIS A 257 -3.53 -6.90 -4.42
CA HIS A 257 -3.26 -5.59 -5.01
C HIS A 257 -1.89 -5.03 -4.61
N ARG A 258 -1.48 -5.24 -3.34
CA ARG A 258 -0.14 -4.85 -2.87
C ARG A 258 0.95 -5.66 -3.59
N SER A 259 0.80 -6.98 -3.69
CA SER A 259 1.75 -7.85 -4.39
C SER A 259 1.88 -7.49 -5.87
N LEU A 260 0.77 -7.19 -6.57
CA LEU A 260 0.78 -6.69 -7.95
C LEU A 260 1.52 -5.35 -8.07
N THR A 261 1.36 -4.47 -7.09
CA THR A 261 2.08 -3.18 -7.06
C THR A 261 3.58 -3.38 -6.83
N ILE A 262 3.97 -4.33 -5.97
CA ILE A 262 5.36 -4.71 -5.73
C ILE A 262 5.97 -5.29 -7.02
N TYR A 263 5.27 -6.18 -7.73
CA TYR A 263 5.74 -6.70 -9.01
C TYR A 263 6.07 -5.58 -10.00
N LEU A 264 5.18 -4.62 -10.15
CA LEU A 264 5.40 -3.48 -11.05
C LEU A 264 6.59 -2.62 -10.60
N TRP A 265 6.78 -2.44 -9.30
CA TRP A 265 7.93 -1.74 -8.73
C TRP A 265 9.24 -2.46 -9.01
N LEU A 266 9.26 -3.80 -8.88
CA LEU A 266 10.41 -4.66 -9.21
C LEU A 266 10.68 -4.66 -10.73
N GLY A 267 9.64 -4.64 -11.55
CA GLY A 267 9.75 -4.61 -13.00
C GLY A 267 10.45 -3.37 -13.57
N PHE A 268 10.52 -2.26 -12.82
CA PHE A 268 11.34 -1.11 -13.18
C PHE A 268 12.82 -1.28 -12.80
N ARG A 269 13.12 -2.15 -11.83
CA ARG A 269 14.47 -2.37 -11.31
C ARG A 269 15.14 -3.59 -11.92
N PHE A 270 14.37 -4.62 -12.17
CA PHE A 270 14.79 -5.88 -12.76
C PHE A 270 13.95 -6.21 -14.02
N PRO A 271 14.03 -5.37 -15.08
CA PRO A 271 13.12 -5.46 -16.22
C PRO A 271 13.20 -6.78 -17.01
N LEU A 272 14.35 -7.46 -16.97
CA LEU A 272 14.55 -8.73 -17.65
C LEU A 272 13.85 -9.88 -16.92
N SER A 273 13.89 -9.90 -15.59
CA SER A 273 13.27 -10.96 -14.79
C SER A 273 11.77 -10.72 -14.56
N PHE A 274 11.33 -9.45 -14.47
CA PHE A 274 9.95 -9.03 -14.26
C PHE A 274 9.36 -8.42 -15.55
N CYS A 275 9.35 -9.19 -16.62
CA CYS A 275 9.01 -8.71 -17.97
C CYS A 275 7.48 -8.59 -18.24
N PHE A 276 6.62 -9.25 -17.47
CA PHE A 276 5.17 -9.31 -17.70
C PHE A 276 4.39 -8.09 -17.13
N ARG A 277 5.00 -6.91 -17.11
CA ARG A 277 4.44 -5.69 -16.48
C ARG A 277 3.07 -5.29 -17.03
N HIS A 278 2.85 -5.45 -18.33
CA HIS A 278 1.57 -5.08 -18.95
C HIS A 278 0.44 -5.99 -18.45
N HIS A 279 0.65 -7.29 -18.45
CA HIS A 279 -0.29 -8.29 -17.94
C HIS A 279 -0.62 -8.04 -16.46
N VAL A 280 0.40 -7.82 -15.63
CA VAL A 280 0.25 -7.54 -14.21
C VAL A 280 -0.47 -6.20 -13.96
N ALA A 281 -0.23 -5.18 -14.78
CA ALA A 281 -0.94 -3.90 -14.68
C ALA A 281 -2.43 -4.03 -15.03
N GLU A 282 -2.77 -4.90 -15.98
CA GLU A 282 -4.16 -5.21 -16.33
C GLU A 282 -4.85 -5.99 -15.21
N ARG A 283 -4.19 -7.02 -14.68
CA ARG A 283 -4.69 -7.77 -13.51
C ARG A 283 -4.89 -6.85 -12.31
N LYS A 284 -3.97 -5.92 -12.05
CA LYS A 284 -4.10 -4.93 -10.98
C LYS A 284 -5.36 -4.09 -11.12
N ARG A 285 -5.70 -3.63 -12.34
CA ARG A 285 -6.94 -2.89 -12.60
C ARG A 285 -8.19 -3.75 -12.34
N ARG A 286 -8.14 -5.03 -12.70
CA ARG A 286 -9.22 -5.98 -12.41
C ARG A 286 -9.39 -6.19 -10.91
N THR A 287 -8.30 -6.37 -10.17
CA THR A 287 -8.32 -6.48 -8.71
C THR A 287 -8.87 -5.21 -8.04
N GLU A 288 -8.54 -4.01 -8.55
CA GLU A 288 -9.11 -2.74 -8.07
C GLU A 288 -10.64 -2.71 -8.25
N ALA A 289 -11.15 -3.16 -9.39
CA ALA A 289 -12.59 -3.25 -9.63
C ALA A 289 -13.26 -4.27 -8.69
N SER A 290 -12.62 -5.41 -8.41
CA SER A 290 -13.09 -6.41 -7.45
C SER A 290 -13.14 -5.85 -6.02
N ILE A 291 -12.15 -5.07 -5.61
CA ILE A 291 -12.12 -4.37 -4.30
C ILE A 291 -13.28 -3.38 -4.21
N GLU A 292 -13.50 -2.55 -5.24
CA GLU A 292 -14.61 -1.59 -5.25
C GLU A 292 -15.97 -2.28 -5.17
N PHE A 293 -16.14 -3.37 -5.92
CA PHE A 293 -17.35 -4.18 -5.88
C PHE A 293 -17.59 -4.80 -4.50
N CYS A 294 -16.58 -5.41 -3.89
CA CYS A 294 -16.63 -5.95 -2.53
C CYS A 294 -17.05 -4.89 -1.49
N LEU A 295 -16.42 -3.72 -1.54
CA LEU A 295 -16.74 -2.59 -0.66
C LEU A 295 -18.20 -2.13 -0.83
N GLU A 296 -18.71 -2.11 -2.06
CA GLU A 296 -20.10 -1.74 -2.34
C GLU A 296 -21.07 -2.77 -1.74
N VAL A 297 -20.80 -4.07 -1.91
CA VAL A 297 -21.63 -5.14 -1.33
C VAL A 297 -21.63 -5.11 0.19
N ILE A 298 -20.46 -5.00 0.81
CA ILE A 298 -20.34 -4.91 2.28
C ILE A 298 -21.14 -3.72 2.82
N ARG A 299 -21.08 -2.58 2.13
CA ARG A 299 -21.83 -1.37 2.50
C ARG A 299 -23.35 -1.57 2.42
N ILE A 300 -23.83 -2.17 1.32
CA ILE A 300 -25.26 -2.45 1.15
C ILE A 300 -25.76 -3.41 2.20
N ARG A 301 -25.04 -4.51 2.44
CA ARG A 301 -25.38 -5.48 3.51
C ARG A 301 -25.42 -4.82 4.88
N ARG A 302 -24.46 -3.93 5.16
CA ARG A 302 -24.44 -3.18 6.43
C ARG A 302 -25.65 -2.23 6.54
N ALA A 303 -26.04 -1.54 5.46
CA ALA A 303 -27.21 -0.68 5.45
C ALA A 303 -28.49 -1.49 5.69
N GLN A 304 -28.66 -2.62 4.99
CA GLN A 304 -29.81 -3.53 5.18
C GLN A 304 -29.93 -4.03 6.63
N ARG A 305 -28.77 -4.38 7.25
CA ARG A 305 -28.73 -4.77 8.66
C ARG A 305 -29.15 -3.63 9.60
N LEU A 306 -28.74 -2.39 9.32
CA LEU A 306 -29.13 -1.22 10.11
C LEU A 306 -30.64 -0.96 9.99
N THR A 307 -31.21 -1.08 8.80
CA THR A 307 -32.65 -0.97 8.58
C THR A 307 -33.42 -2.05 9.37
N TYR A 308 -32.96 -3.30 9.32
CA TYR A 308 -33.55 -4.40 10.10
C TYR A 308 -33.53 -4.14 11.62
N LEU A 309 -32.52 -3.41 12.11
CA LEU A 309 -32.38 -3.00 13.51
C LEU A 309 -33.16 -1.70 13.85
N GLY A 310 -33.97 -1.17 12.94
CA GLY A 310 -34.75 0.05 13.14
C GLY A 310 -33.90 1.35 13.10
N ARG A 311 -32.67 1.30 12.60
CA ARG A 311 -31.74 2.46 12.48
C ARG A 311 -31.75 3.05 11.07
N ASP A 312 -32.92 3.39 10.57
CA ASP A 312 -33.14 3.80 9.17
C ASP A 312 -32.37 5.05 8.75
N GLU A 313 -32.19 6.02 9.64
CA GLU A 313 -31.46 7.25 9.32
C GLU A 313 -29.95 6.97 9.13
N GLU A 314 -29.39 6.04 9.88
CA GLU A 314 -27.99 5.62 9.69
C GLU A 314 -27.82 4.81 8.41
N ALA A 315 -28.78 3.93 8.09
CA ALA A 315 -28.82 3.18 6.85
C ALA A 315 -28.86 4.12 5.64
N LYS A 316 -29.77 5.11 5.65
CA LYS A 316 -29.88 6.15 4.60
C LYS A 316 -28.58 6.93 4.43
N LYS A 317 -27.95 7.41 5.53
CA LYS A 317 -26.66 8.11 5.50
C LYS A 317 -25.57 7.25 4.85
N LEU A 318 -25.54 5.96 5.15
CA LEU A 318 -24.55 5.02 4.62
C LEU A 318 -24.70 4.83 3.09
N LEU A 319 -25.93 4.79 2.58
CA LEU A 319 -26.25 4.64 1.14
C LEU A 319 -26.08 5.96 0.36
N GLN A 320 -26.50 7.09 0.91
CA GLN A 320 -26.35 8.42 0.28
C GLN A 320 -24.88 8.77 0.07
N LYS A 321 -24.03 8.43 1.00
CA LYS A 321 -22.57 8.63 0.92
C LYS A 321 -21.93 8.05 -0.35
N HIS A 322 -22.60 7.13 -1.01
CA HIS A 322 -22.13 6.50 -2.23
C HIS A 322 -22.62 7.20 -3.52
N ILE A 323 -23.86 7.66 -3.54
CA ILE A 323 -24.46 8.33 -4.73
C ILE A 323 -23.72 9.65 -5.01
N GLU A 324 -23.38 10.40 -3.95
CA GLU A 324 -22.61 11.65 -4.07
C GLU A 324 -21.14 11.43 -4.50
N LYS A 325 -20.57 10.27 -4.23
CA LYS A 325 -19.18 9.92 -4.63
C LYS A 325 -19.06 9.55 -6.12
N ARG A 326 -20.17 9.18 -6.77
CA ARG A 326 -20.23 8.83 -8.22
C ARG A 326 -20.64 9.97 -9.13
N ARG A 327 -21.17 11.09 -8.60
CA ARG A 327 -21.38 12.37 -9.29
C ARG A 327 -20.16 13.28 -9.13
#